data_c043881d3b72362abd36ba40fb9bc1f3
#
_entry.id   c043881d3b72362abd36ba40fb9bc1f3
#
_cell.length_a   1.000
_cell.length_b   1.000
_cell.length_c   1.000
_cell.angle_alpha   90.00
_cell.angle_beta   90.00
_cell.angle_gamma   90.00
#
_symmetry.space_group_name_H-M   'P 1'
#
loop_
_entity.id
_entity.type
_entity.pdbx_description
1 polymer ?
#
loop_
_entity_poly.entity_id
_entity_poly.type
_entity_poly.pdbx_seq_one_letter_code
_entity_poly.pdbx_strand_id
1 'polypeptide(L)'
;MKSVPKLIGRFIGILLISVLLLIILNFFVIFFITVDQSPNGGPYTTAEETADSLRQTDSGFEMDSESLAFLEENNIWAILIDERTKNVVWQTENLPKSIPQTYSLSDISTLTRRYIDGYPTYTGDAEDGLLVLGYPKDSYWKHVSPSWDYQF
;
A
#
# COMPACT_ATOMS: atom_id res chain seq x y z
N MET A 1 -59.26 -14.48 15.76
CA MET A 1 -58.43 -14.14 14.60
C MET A 1 -57.64 -12.84 14.70
N LYS A 2 -57.67 -12.16 15.84
CA LYS A 2 -56.81 -10.97 16.07
C LYS A 2 -55.34 -11.28 16.31
N SER A 3 -54.93 -12.55 16.44
CA SER A 3 -53.57 -12.97 16.72
C SER A 3 -52.71 -13.18 15.45
N VAL A 4 -53.32 -13.40 14.28
CA VAL A 4 -52.58 -13.67 13.02
C VAL A 4 -51.86 -12.46 12.52
N PRO A 5 -52.44 -11.24 12.43
CA PRO A 5 -51.72 -10.02 12.05
C PRO A 5 -50.55 -9.68 12.99
N LYS A 6 -50.73 -9.90 14.29
CA LYS A 6 -49.66 -9.70 15.27
C LYS A 6 -48.53 -10.70 15.12
N LEU A 7 -48.83 -11.93 14.79
CA LEU A 7 -47.84 -12.98 14.58
C LEU A 7 -47.02 -12.70 13.30
N ILE A 8 -47.70 -12.29 12.24
CA ILE A 8 -47.06 -11.92 10.97
C ILE A 8 -46.15 -10.70 11.14
N GLY A 9 -46.67 -9.66 11.83
CA GLY A 9 -45.88 -8.44 12.11
C GLY A 9 -44.65 -8.74 12.95
N ARG A 10 -44.78 -9.62 13.95
CA ARG A 10 -43.66 -10.05 14.78
C ARG A 10 -42.65 -10.84 13.99
N PHE A 11 -43.09 -11.72 13.11
CA PHE A 11 -42.23 -12.51 12.25
C PHE A 11 -41.45 -11.63 11.25
N ILE A 12 -42.13 -10.68 10.62
CA ILE A 12 -41.53 -9.69 9.69
C ILE A 12 -40.53 -8.83 10.45
N GLY A 13 -40.85 -8.38 11.65
CA GLY A 13 -39.94 -7.61 12.50
C GLY A 13 -38.65 -8.36 12.81
N ILE A 14 -38.77 -9.62 13.20
CA ILE A 14 -37.60 -10.49 13.48
C ILE A 14 -36.78 -10.70 12.22
N LEU A 15 -37.42 -10.93 11.08
CA LEU A 15 -36.75 -11.09 9.80
C LEU A 15 -35.95 -9.84 9.41
N LEU A 16 -36.57 -8.65 9.54
CA LEU A 16 -35.93 -7.37 9.24
C LEU A 16 -34.72 -7.13 10.16
N ILE A 17 -34.86 -7.39 11.44
CA ILE A 17 -33.77 -7.27 12.43
C ILE A 17 -32.64 -8.23 12.08
N SER A 18 -32.95 -9.46 11.71
CA SER A 18 -31.96 -10.46 11.32
C SER A 18 -31.18 -10.04 10.08
N VAL A 19 -31.86 -9.53 9.07
CA VAL A 19 -31.22 -8.99 7.84
C VAL A 19 -30.34 -7.80 8.17
N LEU A 20 -30.82 -6.88 9.01
CA LEU A 20 -30.06 -5.71 9.44
C LEU A 20 -28.77 -6.11 10.18
N LEU A 21 -28.88 -7.06 11.10
CA LEU A 21 -27.74 -7.58 11.85
C LEU A 21 -26.72 -8.25 10.91
N LEU A 22 -27.20 -8.97 9.90
CA LEU A 22 -26.34 -9.60 8.91
C LEU A 22 -25.57 -8.55 8.08
N ILE A 23 -26.23 -7.48 7.68
CA ILE A 23 -25.61 -6.37 6.96
C ILE A 23 -24.54 -5.70 7.82
N ILE A 24 -24.86 -5.41 9.10
CA ILE A 24 -23.92 -4.81 10.04
C ILE A 24 -22.71 -5.73 10.24
N LEU A 25 -22.93 -7.03 10.43
CA LEU A 25 -21.86 -8.00 10.59
C LEU A 25 -20.94 -8.03 9.37
N ASN A 26 -21.49 -8.08 8.17
CA ASN A 26 -20.72 -8.02 6.93
C ASN A 26 -19.91 -6.73 6.82
N PHE A 27 -20.49 -5.61 7.21
CA PHE A 27 -19.81 -4.33 7.21
C PHE A 27 -18.61 -4.32 8.17
N PHE A 28 -18.78 -4.88 9.37
CA PHE A 28 -17.69 -5.03 10.33
C PHE A 28 -16.59 -5.95 9.82
N VAL A 29 -16.92 -7.05 9.18
CA VAL A 29 -15.93 -7.98 8.62
C VAL A 29 -15.09 -7.28 7.55
N ILE A 30 -15.73 -6.56 6.63
CA ILE A 30 -15.05 -5.79 5.60
C ILE A 30 -14.17 -4.70 6.23
N PHE A 31 -14.70 -3.99 7.22
CA PHE A 31 -13.97 -2.96 7.95
C PHE A 31 -12.72 -3.51 8.62
N PHE A 32 -12.84 -4.62 9.35
CA PHE A 32 -11.70 -5.27 10.00
C PHE A 32 -10.65 -5.74 9.01
N ILE A 33 -11.06 -6.35 7.91
CA ILE A 33 -10.13 -6.77 6.86
C ILE A 33 -9.40 -5.56 6.28
N THR A 34 -10.11 -4.48 5.99
CA THR A 34 -9.53 -3.25 5.44
C THR A 34 -8.54 -2.61 6.41
N VAL A 35 -8.89 -2.52 7.68
CA VAL A 35 -8.01 -1.96 8.73
C VAL A 35 -6.79 -2.83 8.96
N ASP A 36 -6.95 -4.14 8.97
CA ASP A 36 -5.84 -5.07 9.17
C ASP A 36 -4.85 -5.05 7.99
N GLN A 37 -5.37 -4.86 6.78
CA GLN A 37 -4.54 -4.76 5.58
C GLN A 37 -3.86 -3.40 5.38
N SER A 38 -4.30 -2.38 6.11
CA SER A 38 -3.79 -1.03 5.97
C SER A 38 -3.50 -0.39 7.33
N PRO A 39 -2.68 -1.04 8.17
CA PRO A 39 -2.23 -0.38 9.38
C PRO A 39 -1.50 0.91 9.01
N ASN A 40 -1.85 2.01 9.62
CA ASN A 40 -1.23 3.33 9.40
C ASN A 40 -1.41 3.92 7.99
N GLY A 41 -2.56 3.74 7.36
CA GLY A 41 -2.90 4.41 6.10
C GLY A 41 -2.46 3.68 4.83
N GLY A 42 -1.83 2.52 4.94
CA GLY A 42 -1.44 1.69 3.83
C GLY A 42 -0.07 2.03 3.22
N PRO A 43 0.32 1.31 2.16
CA PRO A 43 1.67 1.41 1.61
C PRO A 43 2.05 2.79 1.04
N TYR A 44 1.10 3.53 0.51
CA TYR A 44 1.36 4.88 -0.02
C TYR A 44 1.71 5.86 1.10
N THR A 45 0.96 5.85 2.19
CA THR A 45 1.21 6.69 3.35
C THR A 45 2.56 6.33 3.99
N THR A 46 2.87 5.05 4.08
CA THR A 46 4.16 4.58 4.58
C THR A 46 5.32 5.10 3.72
N ALA A 47 5.17 5.10 2.40
CA ALA A 47 6.19 5.61 1.49
C ALA A 47 6.43 7.12 1.69
N GLU A 48 5.37 7.91 1.84
CA GLU A 48 5.48 9.34 2.13
C GLU A 48 6.12 9.64 3.48
N GLU A 49 5.68 8.96 4.53
CA GLU A 49 6.24 9.11 5.87
C GLU A 49 7.71 8.71 5.93
N THR A 50 8.06 7.65 5.23
CA THR A 50 9.45 7.18 5.14
C THR A 50 10.31 8.18 4.35
N ALA A 51 9.76 8.75 3.27
CA ALA A 51 10.44 9.78 2.49
C ALA A 51 10.71 11.04 3.32
N ASP A 52 9.76 11.44 4.16
CA ASP A 52 9.91 12.59 5.07
C ASP A 52 10.97 12.35 6.16
N SER A 53 11.23 11.10 6.52
CA SER A 53 12.26 10.73 7.49
C SER A 53 13.67 10.71 6.92
N LEU A 54 13.81 10.72 5.60
CA LEU A 54 15.09 10.71 4.91
C LEU A 54 15.69 12.12 4.88
N ARG A 55 16.92 12.25 5.40
CA ARG A 55 17.61 13.56 5.50
C ARG A 55 18.92 13.52 4.74
N GLN A 56 19.22 14.61 4.08
CA GLN A 56 20.53 14.81 3.48
C GLN A 56 21.53 15.26 4.56
N THR A 57 22.66 14.58 4.62
CA THR A 57 23.78 14.88 5.52
C THR A 57 25.04 15.16 4.72
N ASP A 58 26.11 15.63 5.37
CA ASP A 58 27.41 15.86 4.71
C ASP A 58 28.01 14.60 4.08
N SER A 59 27.66 13.43 4.60
CA SER A 59 28.11 12.12 4.09
C SER A 59 27.17 11.46 3.11
N GLY A 60 26.03 12.09 2.78
CA GLY A 60 24.99 11.54 1.91
C GLY A 60 23.60 11.63 2.51
N PHE A 61 22.82 10.58 2.36
CA PHE A 61 21.46 10.51 2.91
C PHE A 61 21.41 9.58 4.10
N GLU A 62 20.66 9.97 5.12
CA GLU A 62 20.39 9.16 6.30
C GLU A 62 18.90 9.08 6.56
N MET A 63 18.43 7.89 6.86
CA MET A 63 17.07 7.65 7.28
C MET A 63 17.00 7.50 8.79
N ASP A 64 15.90 7.93 9.40
CA ASP A 64 15.61 7.70 10.80
C ASP A 64 15.71 6.20 11.15
N SER A 65 16.33 5.90 12.28
CA SER A 65 16.55 4.52 12.73
C SER A 65 15.26 3.75 12.94
N GLU A 66 14.20 4.42 13.36
CA GLU A 66 12.87 3.83 13.53
C GLU A 66 12.28 3.40 12.19
N SER A 67 12.41 4.25 11.17
CA SER A 67 11.96 3.93 9.81
C SER A 67 12.77 2.79 9.19
N LEU A 68 14.08 2.78 9.38
CA LEU A 68 14.94 1.69 8.92
C LEU A 68 14.58 0.35 9.57
N ALA A 69 14.32 0.35 10.88
CA ALA A 69 13.89 -0.84 11.60
C ALA A 69 12.55 -1.37 11.09
N PHE A 70 11.61 -0.49 10.82
CA PHE A 70 10.32 -0.86 10.23
C PHE A 70 10.49 -1.53 8.87
N LEU A 71 11.32 -0.98 8.00
CA LEU A 71 11.59 -1.55 6.68
C LEU A 71 12.24 -2.93 6.79
N GLU A 72 13.22 -3.06 7.67
CA GLU A 72 13.93 -4.33 7.90
C GLU A 72 13.01 -5.42 8.45
N GLU A 73 12.19 -5.10 9.46
CA GLU A 73 11.24 -6.03 10.06
C GLU A 73 10.20 -6.57 9.06
N ASN A 74 9.81 -5.74 8.10
CA ASN A 74 8.81 -6.09 7.10
C ASN A 74 9.40 -6.57 5.77
N ASN A 75 10.72 -6.73 5.70
CA ASN A 75 11.46 -7.13 4.49
C ASN A 75 11.20 -6.19 3.31
N ILE A 76 11.09 -4.91 3.58
CA ILE A 76 10.90 -3.87 2.58
C ILE A 76 12.26 -3.30 2.22
N TRP A 77 12.60 -3.31 0.94
CA TRP A 77 13.78 -2.59 0.46
C TRP A 77 13.40 -1.18 0.01
N ALA A 78 14.34 -0.26 0.04
CA ALA A 78 14.11 1.11 -0.37
C ALA A 78 15.30 1.63 -1.18
N ILE A 79 14.99 2.46 -2.16
CA ILE A 79 15.98 3.21 -2.95
C ILE A 79 15.55 4.67 -3.05
N LEU A 80 16.53 5.56 -3.07
CA LEU A 80 16.32 6.97 -3.40
C LEU A 80 16.88 7.24 -4.79
N ILE A 81 16.03 7.68 -5.71
CA ILE A 81 16.41 8.05 -7.06
C ILE A 81 16.58 9.57 -7.12
N ASP A 82 17.77 10.03 -7.53
CA ASP A 82 18.04 11.45 -7.67
C ASP A 82 17.18 12.05 -8.81
N GLU A 83 16.59 13.20 -8.55
CA GLU A 83 15.70 13.87 -9.49
C GLU A 83 16.42 14.31 -10.78
N ARG A 84 17.67 14.70 -10.67
CA ARG A 84 18.45 15.21 -11.80
C ARG A 84 19.08 14.11 -12.64
N THR A 85 19.79 13.19 -11.98
CA THR A 85 20.57 12.15 -12.66
C THR A 85 19.77 10.88 -12.92
N LYS A 86 18.67 10.68 -12.20
CA LYS A 86 17.84 9.47 -12.20
C LYS A 86 18.62 8.22 -11.83
N ASN A 87 19.69 8.40 -11.08
CA ASN A 87 20.47 7.32 -10.50
C ASN A 87 20.08 7.08 -9.04
N VAL A 88 20.27 5.86 -8.57
CA VAL A 88 20.10 5.54 -7.16
C VAL A 88 21.25 6.14 -6.35
N VAL A 89 20.93 7.05 -5.42
CA VAL A 89 21.92 7.74 -4.58
C VAL A 89 21.91 7.24 -3.14
N TRP A 90 20.90 6.48 -2.76
CA TRP A 90 20.79 5.84 -1.46
C TRP A 90 19.96 4.57 -1.58
N GLN A 91 20.30 3.55 -0.82
CA GLN A 91 19.58 2.28 -0.81
C GLN A 91 19.72 1.57 0.54
N THR A 92 18.78 0.66 0.83
CA THR A 92 18.86 -0.23 1.98
C THR A 92 19.79 -1.41 1.69
N GLU A 93 20.32 -2.02 2.76
CA GLU A 93 21.23 -3.15 2.64
C GLU A 93 20.59 -4.40 2.03
N ASN A 94 19.28 -4.58 2.23
CA ASN A 94 18.52 -5.72 1.74
C ASN A 94 18.03 -5.58 0.29
N LEU A 95 18.58 -4.62 -0.45
CA LEU A 95 18.20 -4.41 -1.86
C LEU A 95 18.56 -5.62 -2.72
N PRO A 96 17.59 -6.19 -3.47
CA PRO A 96 17.88 -7.25 -4.42
C PRO A 96 18.84 -6.79 -5.51
N LYS A 97 19.76 -7.66 -5.92
CA LYS A 97 20.75 -7.33 -6.96
C LYS A 97 20.14 -7.08 -8.34
N SER A 98 18.94 -7.60 -8.57
CA SER A 98 18.20 -7.42 -9.83
C SER A 98 17.61 -6.04 -10.02
N ILE A 99 17.59 -5.20 -8.97
CA ILE A 99 17.01 -3.86 -9.03
C ILE A 99 17.97 -2.92 -9.76
N PRO A 100 17.52 -2.23 -10.84
CA PRO A 100 18.37 -1.30 -11.58
C PRO A 100 18.83 -0.12 -10.73
N GLN A 101 20.02 0.40 -11.03
CA GLN A 101 20.62 1.57 -10.38
C GLN A 101 20.41 2.87 -11.17
N THR A 102 19.95 2.78 -12.40
CA THR A 102 19.68 3.92 -13.28
C THR A 102 18.31 3.77 -13.91
N TYR A 103 17.57 4.86 -13.94
CA TYR A 103 16.18 4.88 -14.40
C TYR A 103 15.98 5.95 -15.48
N SER A 104 15.12 5.65 -16.47
CA SER A 104 14.58 6.64 -17.39
C SER A 104 13.29 7.23 -16.82
N LEU A 105 12.78 8.31 -17.43
CA LEU A 105 11.47 8.85 -17.06
C LEU A 105 10.35 7.82 -17.24
N SER A 106 10.45 7.02 -18.27
CA SER A 106 9.50 5.94 -18.54
C SER A 106 9.53 4.87 -17.45
N ASP A 107 10.73 4.49 -17.00
CA ASP A 107 10.92 3.53 -15.92
C ASP A 107 10.32 4.05 -14.59
N ILE A 108 10.55 5.31 -14.28
CA ILE A 108 10.01 5.97 -13.08
C ILE A 108 8.47 5.97 -13.10
N SER A 109 7.88 6.28 -14.24
CA SER A 109 6.43 6.23 -14.43
C SER A 109 5.88 4.82 -14.19
N THR A 110 6.60 3.80 -14.59
CA THR A 110 6.24 2.39 -14.36
C THR A 110 6.29 2.03 -12.88
N LEU A 111 7.27 2.55 -12.13
CA LEU A 111 7.39 2.31 -10.68
C LEU A 111 6.17 2.77 -9.89
N THR A 112 5.52 3.84 -10.33
CA THR A 112 4.34 4.37 -9.63
C THR A 112 3.08 3.55 -9.88
N ARG A 113 3.06 2.75 -10.92
CA ARG A 113 1.85 2.01 -11.36
C ARG A 113 1.96 0.50 -11.26
N ARG A 114 3.16 -0.04 -11.29
CA ARG A 114 3.39 -1.47 -11.46
C ARG A 114 4.38 -2.02 -10.45
N TYR A 115 4.85 -3.19 -10.75
CA TYR A 115 5.88 -3.91 -10.02
C TYR A 115 7.23 -3.72 -10.70
N ILE A 116 8.29 -3.73 -9.91
CA ILE A 116 9.64 -3.87 -10.44
C ILE A 116 10.17 -5.24 -10.06
N ASP A 117 10.58 -6.02 -11.05
CA ASP A 117 11.09 -7.40 -10.87
C ASP A 117 10.16 -8.28 -9.99
N GLY A 118 8.86 -8.08 -10.10
CA GLY A 118 7.85 -8.79 -9.31
C GLY A 118 7.58 -8.22 -7.91
N TYR A 119 8.32 -7.22 -7.47
CA TYR A 119 8.09 -6.55 -6.19
C TYR A 119 7.06 -5.43 -6.33
N PRO A 120 6.00 -5.39 -5.51
CA PRO A 120 5.11 -4.24 -5.46
C PRO A 120 5.88 -3.00 -5.01
N THR A 121 5.80 -1.91 -5.76
CA THR A 121 6.51 -0.67 -5.43
C THR A 121 5.56 0.47 -5.11
N TYR A 122 5.95 1.28 -4.13
CA TYR A 122 5.24 2.48 -3.72
C TYR A 122 6.24 3.63 -3.61
N THR A 123 5.83 4.82 -3.99
CA THR A 123 6.71 5.97 -4.07
C THR A 123 6.31 7.08 -3.12
N GLY A 124 7.30 7.78 -2.59
CA GLY A 124 7.12 8.99 -1.81
C GLY A 124 8.09 10.07 -2.25
N ASP A 125 7.67 11.33 -2.20
CA ASP A 125 8.51 12.46 -2.57
C ASP A 125 9.49 12.80 -1.45
N ALA A 126 10.78 12.65 -1.73
CA ALA A 126 11.86 13.16 -0.90
C ALA A 126 12.32 14.52 -1.39
N GLU A 127 13.11 15.24 -0.59
CA GLU A 127 13.48 16.63 -0.86
C GLU A 127 14.13 16.85 -2.25
N ASP A 128 15.02 15.99 -2.67
CA ASP A 128 15.71 16.10 -3.97
C ASP A 128 15.62 14.82 -4.81
N GLY A 129 14.57 14.02 -4.59
CA GLY A 129 14.44 12.75 -5.29
C GLY A 129 13.14 12.03 -5.00
N LEU A 130 13.07 10.82 -5.51
CA LEU A 130 11.94 9.92 -5.36
C LEU A 130 12.36 8.72 -4.52
N LEU A 131 11.72 8.53 -3.37
CA LEU A 131 11.90 7.32 -2.58
C LEU A 131 10.98 6.23 -3.11
N VAL A 132 11.55 5.06 -3.38
CA VAL A 132 10.80 3.88 -3.82
C VAL A 132 10.93 2.80 -2.76
N LEU A 133 9.80 2.31 -2.28
CA LEU A 133 9.73 1.16 -1.37
C LEU A 133 9.32 -0.08 -2.15
N GLY A 134 10.07 -1.15 -2.03
CA GLY A 134 9.75 -2.45 -2.61
C GLY A 134 9.28 -3.42 -1.53
N TYR A 135 8.03 -3.85 -1.60
CA TYR A 135 7.45 -4.81 -0.68
C TYR A 135 7.75 -6.25 -1.11
N PRO A 136 7.69 -7.23 -0.19
CA PRO A 136 7.83 -8.64 -0.58
C PRO A 136 6.85 -9.03 -1.68
N LYS A 137 7.27 -9.91 -2.58
CA LYS A 137 6.52 -10.27 -3.79
C LYS A 137 5.08 -10.73 -3.51
N ASP A 138 4.82 -11.32 -2.36
CA ASP A 138 3.53 -11.89 -1.99
C ASP A 138 2.70 -11.00 -1.05
N SER A 139 3.17 -9.79 -0.71
CA SER A 139 2.58 -9.01 0.38
C SER A 139 1.40 -8.14 -0.01
N TYR A 140 1.41 -7.55 -1.20
CA TYR A 140 0.34 -6.65 -1.67
C TYR A 140 0.02 -6.91 -3.13
N TRP A 141 -1.27 -7.03 -3.38
CA TRP A 141 -1.78 -6.98 -4.74
C TRP A 141 -2.02 -5.52 -5.07
N LYS A 142 -1.20 -4.94 -5.89
CA LYS A 142 -1.62 -3.74 -6.59
C LYS A 142 -2.80 -4.16 -7.45
N HIS A 143 -3.98 -3.74 -7.05
CA HIS A 143 -5.13 -3.86 -7.92
C HIS A 143 -4.77 -3.19 -9.25
N VAL A 144 -4.38 -3.99 -10.19
CA VAL A 144 -4.60 -3.63 -11.56
C VAL A 144 -6.12 -3.52 -11.62
N SER A 145 -6.65 -2.31 -11.59
CA SER A 145 -7.99 -2.09 -12.10
C SER A 145 -8.03 -2.90 -13.37
N PRO A 146 -8.97 -3.85 -13.54
CA PRO A 146 -9.16 -4.40 -14.85
C PRO A 146 -9.40 -3.18 -15.72
N SER A 147 -8.36 -2.74 -16.41
CA SER A 147 -8.56 -1.88 -17.52
C SER A 147 -9.44 -2.71 -18.41
N TRP A 148 -10.67 -2.33 -18.48
CA TRP A 148 -11.57 -2.79 -19.51
C TRP A 148 -10.98 -2.24 -20.80
N ASP A 149 -9.81 -2.75 -21.10
CA ASP A 149 -9.19 -2.50 -22.36
C ASP A 149 -10.01 -3.28 -23.36
N TYR A 150 -11.04 -2.62 -23.83
CA TYR A 150 -11.77 -3.09 -24.99
C TYR A 150 -10.85 -2.97 -26.19
N GLN A 151 -9.86 -3.86 -26.23
CA GLN A 151 -9.17 -4.09 -27.46
C GLN A 151 -10.09 -4.92 -28.35
N PHE A 152 -10.84 -4.20 -29.13
CA PHE A 152 -11.49 -4.76 -30.29
C PHE A 152 -10.54 -4.68 -31.47
#